data_b2b13fdb78b34b0e7c4e1e8e2460b7e5
#
_entry.id   b2b13fdb78b34b0e7c4e1e8e2460b7e5
#
_cell.length_a   1.000
_cell.length_b   1.000
_cell.length_c   1.000
_cell.angle_alpha   90.00
_cell.angle_beta   90.00
_cell.angle_gamma   90.00
#
_symmetry.space_group_name_H-M   'P 1'
#
loop_
_entity.id
_entity.type
_entity.pdbx_description
1 polymer ?
#
loop_
_entity_poly.entity_id
_entity_poly.type
_entity_poly.pdbx_seq_one_letter_code
_entity_poly.pdbx_strand_id
1 'polypeptide(L)'
;MINNSILNAACFGYSQTRRDSYFEFILTTCVDVYYAIINSSEEVINNETSIRDIFLKYLQCLAFKKKYKLRNLKFDPETLENRGRADIRVLPAKDDYIDDEAYYLIECKRLNSKNLTGECGLNAEYVINGICRFASNYYSSHFGCNAMFGFVVE
;
A
#
# COMPACT_ATOMS: atom_id res chain seq x y z
N MET A 1 34.48 -13.92 26.68
CA MET A 1 34.90 -13.20 25.46
C MET A 1 33.64 -12.74 24.79
N ILE A 2 33.34 -11.45 24.84
CA ILE A 2 32.20 -10.87 24.11
C ILE A 2 32.68 -10.69 22.68
N ASN A 3 32.08 -11.44 21.77
CA ASN A 3 32.36 -11.33 20.36
C ASN A 3 31.80 -9.97 19.87
N ASN A 4 32.68 -9.00 19.69
CA ASN A 4 32.32 -7.72 19.06
C ASN A 4 31.99 -7.98 17.58
N SER A 5 30.78 -8.47 17.31
CA SER A 5 30.22 -8.39 15.98
C SER A 5 30.00 -6.92 15.68
N ILE A 6 30.87 -6.35 14.86
CA ILE A 6 30.76 -4.98 14.38
C ILE A 6 29.42 -4.90 13.63
N LEU A 7 28.45 -4.21 14.22
CA LEU A 7 27.20 -3.85 13.56
C LEU A 7 27.58 -3.02 12.32
N ASN A 8 27.51 -3.64 11.16
CA ASN A 8 27.84 -2.98 9.91
C ASN A 8 26.62 -2.17 9.45
N ALA A 9 26.70 -0.85 9.59
CA ALA A 9 25.64 0.05 9.15
C ALA A 9 25.25 -0.11 7.67
N ALA A 10 26.18 -0.59 6.82
CA ALA A 10 25.90 -0.91 5.43
C ALA A 10 24.87 -2.05 5.26
N CYS A 11 24.80 -2.99 6.22
CA CYS A 11 23.79 -4.05 6.21
C CYS A 11 22.38 -3.49 6.43
N PHE A 12 22.23 -2.45 7.23
CA PHE A 12 20.94 -1.77 7.43
C PHE A 12 20.51 -1.02 6.17
N GLY A 13 21.42 -0.29 5.53
CA GLY A 13 21.13 0.40 4.28
C GLY A 13 20.71 -0.55 3.15
N TYR A 14 21.39 -1.69 3.01
CA TYR A 14 21.05 -2.70 2.02
C TYR A 14 19.66 -3.32 2.27
N SER A 15 19.35 -3.63 3.50
CA SER A 15 18.07 -4.20 3.89
C SER A 15 16.91 -3.20 3.63
N GLN A 16 17.12 -1.91 3.90
CA GLN A 16 16.14 -0.87 3.61
C GLN A 16 15.91 -0.73 2.10
N THR A 17 16.98 -0.57 1.32
CA THR A 17 16.91 -0.47 -0.15
C THR A 17 16.19 -1.66 -0.79
N ARG A 18 16.41 -2.87 -0.28
CA ARG A 18 15.72 -4.08 -0.78
C ARG A 18 14.22 -4.03 -0.48
N ARG A 19 13.84 -3.57 0.71
CA ARG A 19 12.42 -3.43 1.11
C ARG A 19 11.74 -2.36 0.26
N ASP A 20 12.38 -1.23 0.05
CA ASP A 20 11.87 -0.13 -0.75
C ASP A 20 11.65 -0.58 -2.20
N SER A 21 12.64 -1.24 -2.82
CA SER A 21 12.52 -1.79 -4.18
C SER A 21 11.43 -2.86 -4.30
N TYR A 22 11.22 -3.66 -3.26
CA TYR A 22 10.14 -4.64 -3.25
C TYR A 22 8.78 -3.96 -3.16
N PHE A 23 8.66 -2.92 -2.36
CA PHE A 23 7.42 -2.14 -2.26
C PHE A 23 7.13 -1.38 -3.56
N GLU A 24 8.14 -0.80 -4.21
CA GLU A 24 8.01 -0.20 -5.54
C GLU A 24 7.50 -1.21 -6.58
N PHE A 25 7.99 -2.44 -6.54
CA PHE A 25 7.47 -3.52 -7.40
C PHE A 25 5.99 -3.80 -7.14
N ILE A 26 5.56 -3.83 -5.87
CA ILE A 26 4.15 -3.99 -5.49
C ILE A 26 3.32 -2.84 -6.05
N LEU A 27 3.76 -1.60 -5.87
CA LEU A 27 3.06 -0.40 -6.35
C LEU A 27 2.97 -0.36 -7.88
N THR A 28 4.05 -0.74 -8.57
CA THR A 28 4.03 -0.87 -10.04
C THR A 28 2.98 -1.88 -10.50
N THR A 29 2.88 -3.02 -9.80
CA THR A 29 1.84 -4.00 -10.11
C THR A 29 0.43 -3.48 -9.84
N CYS A 30 0.26 -2.57 -8.88
CA CYS A 30 -1.03 -1.92 -8.65
C CYS A 30 -1.45 -1.02 -9.84
N VAL A 31 -0.51 -0.46 -10.57
CA VAL A 31 -0.78 0.23 -11.85
C VAL A 31 -1.31 -0.76 -12.90
N ASP A 32 -0.77 -1.99 -12.96
CA ASP A 32 -1.31 -3.04 -13.84
C ASP A 32 -2.73 -3.45 -13.43
N VAL A 33 -3.04 -3.46 -12.13
CA VAL A 33 -4.43 -3.67 -11.64
C VAL A 33 -5.35 -2.57 -12.17
N TYR A 34 -4.92 -1.31 -12.07
CA TYR A 34 -5.70 -0.19 -12.60
C TYR A 34 -6.02 -0.40 -14.09
N TYR A 35 -5.02 -0.71 -14.92
CA TYR A 35 -5.25 -0.98 -16.33
C TYR A 35 -6.15 -2.21 -16.57
N ALA A 36 -6.06 -3.24 -15.73
CA ALA A 36 -6.95 -4.39 -15.83
C ALA A 36 -8.41 -4.01 -15.53
N ILE A 37 -8.64 -3.12 -14.56
CA ILE A 37 -9.97 -2.62 -14.20
C ILE A 37 -10.56 -1.81 -15.34
N ILE A 38 -9.85 -0.79 -15.86
CA ILE A 38 -10.37 0.08 -16.92
C ILE A 38 -10.60 -0.66 -18.25
N ASN A 39 -9.87 -1.75 -18.50
CA ASN A 39 -10.07 -2.58 -19.68
C ASN A 39 -11.11 -3.70 -19.46
N SER A 40 -11.68 -3.81 -18.27
CA SER A 40 -12.77 -4.75 -17.97
C SER A 40 -14.12 -4.10 -18.27
N SER A 41 -15.17 -4.92 -18.29
CA SER A 41 -16.56 -4.43 -18.34
C SER A 41 -17.15 -4.18 -16.94
N GLU A 42 -16.31 -4.15 -15.91
CA GLU A 42 -16.74 -3.98 -14.53
C GLU A 42 -17.15 -2.52 -14.28
N GLU A 43 -18.35 -2.33 -13.77
CA GLU A 43 -18.85 -1.01 -13.40
C GLU A 43 -18.14 -0.52 -12.13
N VAL A 44 -17.49 0.63 -12.24
CA VAL A 44 -16.80 1.25 -11.10
C VAL A 44 -17.71 2.31 -10.49
N ILE A 45 -18.24 2.01 -9.31
CA ILE A 45 -19.04 2.96 -8.54
C ILE A 45 -18.11 4.03 -7.95
N ASN A 46 -18.46 5.32 -8.11
CA ASN A 46 -17.71 6.45 -7.55
C ASN A 46 -17.85 6.51 -6.01
N ASN A 47 -17.28 5.52 -5.35
CA ASN A 47 -17.20 5.40 -3.90
C ASN A 47 -15.82 4.81 -3.53
N GLU A 48 -15.14 5.40 -2.55
CA GLU A 48 -13.78 5.01 -2.15
C GLU A 48 -13.67 3.53 -1.79
N THR A 49 -14.58 3.04 -0.96
CA THR A 49 -14.62 1.63 -0.55
C THR A 49 -14.86 0.71 -1.75
N SER A 50 -15.79 1.05 -2.63
CA SER A 50 -16.10 0.25 -3.81
C SER A 50 -14.91 0.16 -4.76
N ILE A 51 -14.21 1.26 -5.01
CA ILE A 51 -13.01 1.28 -5.84
C ILE A 51 -11.91 0.43 -5.21
N ARG A 52 -11.65 0.60 -3.91
CA ARG A 52 -10.68 -0.20 -3.16
C ARG A 52 -11.00 -1.70 -3.24
N ASP A 53 -12.26 -2.08 -3.07
CA ASP A 53 -12.68 -3.48 -3.06
C ASP A 53 -12.51 -4.13 -4.44
N ILE A 54 -12.74 -3.38 -5.53
CA ILE A 54 -12.42 -3.84 -6.89
C ILE A 54 -10.91 -4.07 -7.02
N PHE A 55 -10.07 -3.15 -6.55
CA PHE A 55 -8.62 -3.33 -6.52
C PHE A 55 -8.22 -4.60 -5.76
N LEU A 56 -8.77 -4.80 -4.57
CA LEU A 56 -8.48 -5.98 -3.75
C LEU A 56 -8.90 -7.29 -4.44
N LYS A 57 -10.03 -7.30 -5.12
CA LYS A 57 -10.49 -8.45 -5.90
C LYS A 57 -9.43 -8.94 -6.90
N TYR A 58 -8.79 -7.99 -7.62
CA TYR A 58 -7.70 -8.32 -8.54
C TYR A 58 -6.44 -8.77 -7.81
N LEU A 59 -6.00 -8.03 -6.78
CA LEU A 59 -4.80 -8.33 -6.00
C LEU A 59 -4.91 -9.67 -5.24
N GLN A 60 -6.11 -10.10 -4.87
CA GLN A 60 -6.36 -11.37 -4.20
C GLN A 60 -6.57 -12.53 -5.21
N CYS A 61 -6.85 -12.23 -6.48
CA CYS A 61 -7.07 -13.24 -7.51
C CYS A 61 -5.80 -14.07 -7.75
N LEU A 62 -5.91 -15.40 -7.60
CA LEU A 62 -4.75 -16.29 -7.75
C LEU A 62 -4.14 -16.24 -9.16
N ALA A 63 -4.97 -16.12 -10.21
CA ALA A 63 -4.48 -16.01 -11.58
C ALA A 63 -3.67 -14.73 -11.78
N PHE A 64 -4.15 -13.61 -11.26
CA PHE A 64 -3.44 -12.33 -11.27
C PHE A 64 -2.13 -12.41 -10.49
N LYS A 65 -2.16 -12.94 -9.27
CA LYS A 65 -0.95 -13.15 -8.44
C LYS A 65 0.09 -14.02 -9.15
N LYS A 66 -0.34 -15.04 -9.88
CA LYS A 66 0.56 -15.88 -10.68
C LYS A 66 1.22 -15.10 -11.81
N LYS A 67 0.43 -14.34 -12.57
CA LYS A 67 0.89 -13.53 -13.71
C LYS A 67 1.93 -12.51 -13.27
N TYR A 68 1.68 -11.81 -12.18
CA TYR A 68 2.51 -10.69 -11.69
C TYR A 68 3.48 -11.08 -10.56
N LYS A 69 3.70 -12.37 -10.31
CA LYS A 69 4.65 -12.89 -9.29
C LYS A 69 4.37 -12.42 -7.86
N LEU A 70 3.09 -12.17 -7.51
CA LEU A 70 2.64 -11.72 -6.19
C LEU A 70 2.21 -12.87 -5.26
N ARG A 71 2.58 -14.12 -5.56
CA ARG A 71 2.10 -15.29 -4.80
C ARG A 71 2.47 -15.26 -3.32
N ASN A 72 3.60 -14.65 -3.01
CA ASN A 72 4.12 -14.55 -1.64
C ASN A 72 3.56 -13.32 -0.90
N LEU A 73 2.49 -12.72 -1.41
CA LEU A 73 1.85 -11.58 -0.78
C LEU A 73 0.40 -11.89 -0.42
N LYS A 74 0.01 -11.45 0.74
CA LYS A 74 -1.37 -11.38 1.19
C LYS A 74 -1.81 -9.92 1.24
N PHE A 75 -2.98 -9.63 0.69
CA PHE A 75 -3.58 -8.30 0.71
C PHE A 75 -4.83 -8.36 1.58
N ASP A 76 -4.80 -7.70 2.72
CA ASP A 76 -5.90 -7.65 3.68
C ASP A 76 -6.59 -6.28 3.65
N PRO A 77 -7.93 -6.23 3.57
CA PRO A 77 -8.68 -4.99 3.66
C PRO A 77 -8.80 -4.52 5.12
N GLU A 78 -8.99 -3.22 5.28
CA GLU A 78 -9.43 -2.57 6.53
C GLU A 78 -8.77 -3.08 7.81
N THR A 79 -7.44 -3.12 7.81
CA THR A 79 -6.71 -3.59 8.98
C THR A 79 -6.63 -2.51 10.05
N LEU A 80 -6.89 -2.89 11.31
CA LEU A 80 -6.68 -2.01 12.45
C LEU A 80 -5.21 -1.69 12.62
N GLU A 81 -4.89 -0.41 12.66
CA GLU A 81 -3.56 0.12 12.82
C GLU A 81 -3.55 1.23 13.88
N ASN A 82 -2.85 1.03 14.98
CA ASN A 82 -2.69 2.00 16.06
C ASN A 82 -4.01 2.72 16.43
N ARG A 83 -4.28 3.89 15.82
CA ARG A 83 -5.44 4.74 16.11
C ARG A 83 -6.53 4.69 15.04
N GLY A 84 -6.34 3.94 13.98
CA GLY A 84 -7.28 3.91 12.86
C GLY A 84 -7.32 2.60 12.10
N ARG A 85 -7.83 2.64 10.91
CA ARG A 85 -7.87 1.53 9.96
C ARG A 85 -7.21 1.97 8.66
N ALA A 86 -6.19 1.21 8.22
CA ALA A 86 -5.62 1.37 6.89
C ALA A 86 -6.45 0.58 5.86
N ASP A 87 -6.57 1.11 4.66
CA ASP A 87 -7.43 0.53 3.63
C ASP A 87 -6.92 -0.81 3.13
N ILE A 88 -5.62 -0.94 2.91
CA ILE A 88 -4.98 -2.18 2.46
C ILE A 88 -3.70 -2.42 3.25
N ARG A 89 -3.60 -3.61 3.83
CA ARG A 89 -2.35 -4.11 4.39
C ARG A 89 -1.77 -5.17 3.48
N VAL A 90 -0.49 -5.06 3.16
CA VAL A 90 0.25 -6.02 2.36
C VAL A 90 1.23 -6.78 3.25
N LEU A 91 1.00 -8.08 3.40
CA LEU A 91 1.82 -8.98 4.19
C LEU A 91 2.65 -9.86 3.26
N PRO A 92 3.97 -9.84 3.37
CA PRO A 92 4.83 -10.86 2.77
C PRO A 92 4.56 -12.25 3.37
N ALA A 93 4.84 -13.30 2.61
CA ALA A 93 4.76 -14.65 3.13
C ALA A 93 5.81 -14.88 4.22
N LYS A 94 5.48 -15.72 5.20
CA LYS A 94 6.32 -16.01 6.38
C LYS A 94 7.73 -16.48 6.05
N ASP A 95 7.91 -17.19 4.95
CA ASP A 95 9.21 -17.75 4.57
C ASP A 95 10.26 -16.70 4.17
N ASP A 96 9.80 -15.50 3.84
CA ASP A 96 10.69 -14.41 3.39
C ASP A 96 11.09 -13.47 4.53
N TYR A 97 10.44 -13.55 5.71
CA TYR A 97 10.65 -12.64 6.83
C TYR A 97 10.61 -13.39 8.17
N ILE A 98 11.54 -13.06 9.05
CA ILE A 98 11.61 -13.59 10.42
C ILE A 98 10.51 -13.02 11.32
N ASP A 99 9.98 -11.86 10.94
CA ASP A 99 8.98 -11.11 11.71
C ASP A 99 7.59 -11.25 11.07
N ASP A 100 6.70 -11.94 11.78
CA ASP A 100 5.31 -12.15 11.36
C ASP A 100 4.49 -10.83 11.29
N GLU A 101 5.00 -9.75 11.87
CA GLU A 101 4.36 -8.43 11.88
C GLU A 101 4.85 -7.51 10.77
N ALA A 102 5.80 -7.96 9.95
CA ALA A 102 6.33 -7.19 8.84
C ALA A 102 5.29 -6.95 7.74
N TYR A 103 4.93 -5.69 7.46
CA TYR A 103 3.89 -5.33 6.48
C TYR A 103 4.09 -3.93 5.90
N TYR A 104 3.43 -3.70 4.76
CA TYR A 104 3.27 -2.37 4.17
C TYR A 104 1.81 -1.92 4.27
N LEU A 105 1.60 -0.61 4.33
CA LEU A 105 0.27 0.00 4.33
C LEU A 105 0.04 0.82 3.06
N ILE A 106 -1.17 0.71 2.53
CA ILE A 106 -1.64 1.52 1.42
C ILE A 106 -2.98 2.13 1.82
N GLU A 107 -3.05 3.45 1.81
CA GLU A 107 -4.26 4.21 2.03
C GLU A 107 -4.85 4.61 0.68
N CYS A 108 -6.17 4.55 0.55
CA CYS A 108 -6.90 4.85 -0.66
C CYS A 108 -7.71 6.13 -0.47
N LYS A 109 -7.66 7.03 -1.41
CA LYS A 109 -8.47 8.25 -1.40
C LYS A 109 -8.92 8.61 -2.80
N ARG A 110 -10.10 9.21 -2.91
CA ARG A 110 -10.55 9.80 -4.18
C ARG A 110 -9.93 11.17 -4.37
N LEU A 111 -9.72 11.52 -5.62
CA LEU A 111 -9.23 12.83 -6.03
C LEU A 111 -10.18 13.46 -7.04
N ASN A 112 -10.26 14.78 -7.02
CA ASN A 112 -10.97 15.59 -8.00
C ASN A 112 -9.98 16.26 -8.94
N SER A 113 -10.10 15.99 -10.26
CA SER A 113 -9.22 16.56 -11.28
C SER A 113 -9.45 18.05 -11.54
N LYS A 114 -10.62 18.58 -11.17
CA LYS A 114 -11.01 19.99 -11.41
C LYS A 114 -10.60 20.91 -10.28
N ASN A 115 -10.44 20.39 -9.05
CA ASN A 115 -10.03 21.18 -7.88
C ASN A 115 -8.63 20.76 -7.43
N LEU A 116 -7.61 21.44 -7.91
CA LEU A 116 -6.21 21.09 -7.67
C LEU A 116 -5.61 21.72 -6.41
N THR A 117 -6.36 22.54 -5.67
CA THR A 117 -5.78 23.28 -4.53
C THR A 117 -5.49 22.42 -3.30
N GLY A 118 -6.17 21.30 -3.14
CA GLY A 118 -6.04 20.47 -1.94
C GLY A 118 -6.57 21.11 -0.65
N GLU A 119 -7.27 22.25 -0.75
CA GLU A 119 -7.79 23.01 0.40
C GLU A 119 -9.21 22.59 0.81
N CYS A 120 -9.95 22.00 -0.10
CA CYS A 120 -11.31 21.54 0.16
C CYS A 120 -11.69 20.31 -0.68
N GLY A 121 -12.79 19.65 -0.31
CA GLY A 121 -13.33 18.48 -1.00
C GLY A 121 -12.41 17.26 -0.97
N LEU A 122 -12.44 16.44 -2.01
CA LEU A 122 -11.72 15.17 -2.07
C LEU A 122 -10.20 15.34 -1.96
N ASN A 123 -9.64 16.39 -2.53
CA ASN A 123 -8.21 16.63 -2.49
C ASN A 123 -7.74 17.06 -1.10
N ALA A 124 -8.56 17.79 -0.33
CA ALA A 124 -8.29 18.06 1.08
C ALA A 124 -8.34 16.77 1.92
N GLU A 125 -9.30 15.89 1.66
CA GLU A 125 -9.38 14.59 2.31
C GLU A 125 -8.13 13.72 2.04
N TYR A 126 -7.61 13.75 0.80
CA TYR A 126 -6.37 13.06 0.45
C TYR A 126 -5.19 13.56 1.29
N VAL A 127 -5.08 14.87 1.49
CA VAL A 127 -4.01 15.47 2.29
C VAL A 127 -4.21 15.21 3.78
N ILE A 128 -5.37 15.59 4.33
CA ILE A 128 -5.64 15.62 5.77
C ILE A 128 -5.83 14.20 6.31
N ASN A 129 -6.71 13.41 5.67
CA ASN A 129 -7.08 12.07 6.09
C ASN A 129 -6.28 10.96 5.38
N GLY A 130 -5.29 11.33 4.60
CA GLY A 130 -4.33 10.43 3.97
C GLY A 130 -2.89 10.78 4.37
N ILE A 131 -2.25 11.70 3.68
CA ILE A 131 -0.83 12.03 3.89
C ILE A 131 -0.52 12.37 5.35
N CYS A 132 -1.32 13.24 5.98
CA CYS A 132 -1.10 13.68 7.36
C CYS A 132 -1.20 12.53 8.38
N ARG A 133 -1.97 11.49 8.10
CA ARG A 133 -2.05 10.31 8.99
C ARG A 133 -0.72 9.55 9.04
N PHE A 134 -0.03 9.42 7.91
CA PHE A 134 1.31 8.83 7.90
C PHE A 134 2.34 9.77 8.53
N ALA A 135 2.31 11.05 8.19
CA ALA A 135 3.25 12.04 8.73
C ALA A 135 3.14 12.24 10.25
N SER A 136 1.95 12.05 10.83
CA SER A 136 1.71 12.17 12.28
C SER A 136 1.84 10.85 13.06
N ASN A 137 2.30 9.78 12.43
CA ASN A 137 2.33 8.43 13.01
C ASN A 137 0.96 7.97 13.54
N TYR A 138 -0.13 8.39 12.88
CA TYR A 138 -1.48 7.92 13.18
C TYR A 138 -1.61 6.41 12.91
N TYR A 139 -0.98 5.94 11.82
CA TYR A 139 -0.76 4.54 11.55
C TYR A 139 0.63 4.11 12.02
N SER A 140 0.73 2.93 12.59
CA SER A 140 2.03 2.28 12.75
C SER A 140 2.56 1.90 11.37
N SER A 141 3.86 1.91 11.21
CA SER A 141 4.50 1.52 9.96
C SER A 141 5.68 0.61 10.27
N HIS A 142 5.50 -0.67 10.04
CA HIS A 142 6.53 -1.65 10.40
C HIS A 142 7.83 -1.42 9.62
N PHE A 143 7.72 -1.23 8.28
CA PHE A 143 8.89 -0.99 7.44
C PHE A 143 9.27 0.48 7.25
N GLY A 144 8.51 1.41 7.80
CA GLY A 144 8.70 2.84 7.54
C GLY A 144 8.29 3.29 6.13
N CYS A 145 7.82 2.37 5.28
CA CYS A 145 7.36 2.63 3.93
C CYS A 145 5.85 2.47 3.83
N ASN A 146 5.16 3.49 3.36
CA ASN A 146 3.73 3.49 3.15
C ASN A 146 3.40 4.12 1.80
N ALA A 147 2.22 3.82 1.26
CA ALA A 147 1.76 4.40 0.02
C ALA A 147 0.34 4.95 0.11
N MET A 148 0.03 5.79 -0.85
CA MET A 148 -1.31 6.29 -1.09
C MET A 148 -1.74 6.03 -2.51
N PHE A 149 -2.96 5.53 -2.69
CA PHE A 149 -3.63 5.50 -3.98
C PHE A 149 -4.61 6.66 -4.08
N GLY A 150 -4.34 7.56 -5.04
CA GLY A 150 -5.26 8.62 -5.41
C GLY A 150 -6.11 8.21 -6.61
N PHE A 151 -7.38 7.93 -6.41
CA PHE A 151 -8.32 7.60 -7.49
C PHE A 151 -8.93 8.88 -8.04
N VAL A 152 -8.53 9.29 -9.23
CA VAL A 152 -9.11 10.45 -9.92
C VAL A 152 -10.47 10.05 -10.46
N VAL A 153 -11.54 10.62 -9.89
CA VAL A 153 -12.94 10.22 -10.17
C VAL A 153 -13.78 11.30 -10.86
N GLU A 154 -13.27 12.53 -11.02
CA GLU A 154 -13.93 13.65 -11.69
C GLU A 154 -12.95 14.51 -12.49
#